data_1766aa4bc03be1bf8447c4d19161a079
#
_entry.id   1766aa4bc03be1bf8447c4d19161a079
#
_cell.length_a   1.000
_cell.length_b   1.000
_cell.length_c   1.000
_cell.angle_alpha   90.00
_cell.angle_beta   90.00
_cell.angle_gamma   90.00
#
_symmetry.space_group_name_H-M   'P 1'
#
loop_
_entity.id
_entity.type
_entity.pdbx_description
1 polymer ?
#
loop_
_entity_poly.entity_id
_entity_poly.type
_entity_poly.pdbx_seq_one_letter_code
_entity_poly.pdbx_strand_id
1 'polypeptide(L)'
;MASDRRWKKLLRVVQATAYLAGEASTTPEDLLVLTHALWREPKEHAKVAQVVGQLADPVSARAAEVLDAARETAARVAALRTSDRKGYLSQAAQALEEFKAQQVKLKDLASGAGPRAKQALGDADQEIAQLHYELARAVSAGLGLGGAR
;
A
#
# COMPACT_ATOMS: atom_id res chain seq x y z
N MET A 1 1.05 -10.72 -28.21
CA MET A 1 2.41 -10.29 -27.89
C MET A 1 2.70 -8.94 -28.53
N ALA A 2 3.46 -8.06 -27.89
CA ALA A 2 3.89 -6.81 -28.50
C ALA A 2 5.00 -7.12 -29.53
N SER A 3 4.96 -6.45 -30.70
CA SER A 3 6.00 -6.64 -31.73
C SER A 3 7.31 -5.99 -31.29
N ASP A 4 8.44 -6.44 -31.85
CA ASP A 4 9.77 -5.89 -31.57
C ASP A 4 9.83 -4.36 -31.80
N ARG A 5 9.17 -3.88 -32.86
CA ARG A 5 9.03 -2.44 -33.13
C ARG A 5 8.30 -1.70 -31.99
N ARG A 6 7.28 -2.33 -31.37
CA ARG A 6 6.57 -1.73 -30.23
C ARG A 6 7.47 -1.64 -29.01
N TRP A 7 8.22 -2.68 -28.72
CA TRP A 7 9.19 -2.70 -27.61
C TRP A 7 10.24 -1.61 -27.75
N LYS A 8 10.82 -1.42 -28.93
CA LYS A 8 11.77 -0.33 -29.20
C LYS A 8 11.18 1.06 -28.95
N LYS A 9 9.90 1.27 -29.29
CA LYS A 9 9.21 2.53 -28.98
C LYS A 9 9.00 2.71 -27.48
N LEU A 10 8.57 1.66 -26.78
CA LEU A 10 8.34 1.70 -25.34
C LEU A 10 9.65 1.99 -24.57
N LEU A 11 10.76 1.41 -24.99
CA LEU A 11 12.06 1.72 -24.40
C LEU A 11 12.42 3.21 -24.52
N ARG A 12 12.14 3.82 -25.68
CA ARG A 12 12.36 5.27 -25.86
C ARG A 12 11.46 6.13 -24.94
N VAL A 13 10.25 5.66 -24.65
CA VAL A 13 9.35 6.36 -23.71
C VAL A 13 9.93 6.30 -22.30
N VAL A 14 10.43 5.14 -21.84
CA VAL A 14 11.10 5.00 -20.54
C VAL A 14 12.34 5.92 -20.47
N GLN A 15 13.18 5.92 -21.51
CA GLN A 15 14.36 6.81 -21.56
C GLN A 15 13.96 8.30 -21.53
N ALA A 16 12.90 8.68 -22.25
CA ALA A 16 12.40 10.05 -22.24
C ALA A 16 11.85 10.46 -20.85
N THR A 17 11.23 9.55 -20.13
CA THR A 17 10.75 9.79 -18.75
C THR A 17 11.92 10.11 -17.82
N ALA A 18 12.99 9.29 -17.82
CA ALA A 18 14.18 9.55 -17.03
C ALA A 18 14.85 10.89 -17.40
N TYR A 19 14.97 11.17 -18.70
CA TYR A 19 15.53 12.44 -19.18
C TYR A 19 14.74 13.66 -18.71
N LEU A 20 13.41 13.61 -18.78
CA LEU A 20 12.52 14.68 -18.31
C LEU A 20 12.55 14.86 -16.78
N ALA A 21 12.85 13.78 -16.04
CA ALA A 21 13.08 13.83 -14.61
C ALA A 21 14.47 14.38 -14.24
N GLY A 22 15.34 14.64 -15.23
CA GLY A 22 16.70 15.13 -15.01
C GLY A 22 17.68 14.03 -14.59
N GLU A 23 17.34 12.76 -14.79
CA GLU A 23 18.17 11.63 -14.42
C GLU A 23 19.19 11.28 -15.51
N ALA A 24 20.39 10.90 -15.10
CA ALA A 24 21.47 10.52 -16.03
C ALA A 24 21.31 9.12 -16.62
N SER A 25 20.50 8.27 -15.99
CA SER A 25 20.22 6.88 -16.39
C SER A 25 18.82 6.48 -16.00
N THR A 26 18.26 5.51 -16.76
CA THR A 26 16.94 4.95 -16.43
C THR A 26 17.01 4.09 -15.16
N THR A 27 15.99 4.20 -14.32
CA THR A 27 15.76 3.42 -13.12
C THR A 27 14.59 2.43 -13.31
N PRO A 28 14.43 1.42 -12.47
CA PRO A 28 13.24 0.57 -12.52
C PRO A 28 11.92 1.36 -12.38
N GLU A 29 11.93 2.47 -11.62
CA GLU A 29 10.74 3.31 -11.40
C GLU A 29 10.23 3.96 -12.71
N ASP A 30 11.12 4.22 -13.67
CA ASP A 30 10.73 4.77 -15.00
C ASP A 30 9.84 3.81 -15.79
N LEU A 31 9.86 2.51 -15.45
CA LEU A 31 8.97 1.53 -16.08
C LEU A 31 7.49 1.80 -15.76
N LEU A 32 7.17 2.58 -14.73
CA LEU A 32 5.79 2.89 -14.37
C LEU A 32 5.04 3.60 -15.51
N VAL A 33 5.72 4.34 -16.37
CA VAL A 33 5.11 4.97 -17.56
C VAL A 33 4.47 3.92 -18.49
N LEU A 34 5.00 2.70 -18.48
CA LEU A 34 4.50 1.59 -19.30
C LEU A 34 3.10 1.12 -18.90
N THR A 35 2.66 1.43 -17.68
CA THR A 35 1.29 1.20 -17.22
C THR A 35 0.26 1.79 -18.19
N HIS A 36 0.57 2.95 -18.79
CA HIS A 36 -0.31 3.63 -19.72
C HIS A 36 -0.15 3.18 -21.18
N ALA A 37 0.90 2.43 -21.49
CA ALA A 37 1.26 2.12 -22.89
C ALA A 37 1.17 0.62 -23.24
N LEU A 38 1.10 -0.29 -22.26
CA LEU A 38 1.13 -1.72 -22.50
C LEU A 38 -0.23 -2.37 -22.73
N TRP A 39 -1.31 -1.85 -22.14
CA TRP A 39 -2.64 -2.40 -22.32
C TRP A 39 -3.22 -2.10 -23.71
N ARG A 40 -4.11 -2.93 -24.19
CA ARG A 40 -4.83 -2.78 -25.45
C ARG A 40 -6.31 -2.52 -25.22
N GLU A 41 -6.87 -3.18 -24.20
CA GLU A 41 -8.26 -3.05 -23.81
C GLU A 41 -8.35 -2.51 -22.38
N PRO A 42 -9.32 -1.62 -22.07
CA PRO A 42 -9.45 -1.03 -20.73
C PRO A 42 -9.46 -2.04 -19.58
N LYS A 43 -10.01 -3.24 -19.79
CA LYS A 43 -10.04 -4.32 -18.80
C LYS A 43 -8.65 -4.87 -18.43
N GLU A 44 -7.65 -4.69 -19.29
CA GLU A 44 -6.28 -5.14 -19.06
C GLU A 44 -5.48 -4.14 -18.20
N HIS A 45 -5.95 -2.89 -18.11
CA HIS A 45 -5.20 -1.81 -17.45
C HIS A 45 -4.84 -2.15 -16.00
N ALA A 46 -5.79 -2.64 -15.19
CA ALA A 46 -5.54 -2.98 -13.79
C ALA A 46 -4.47 -4.08 -13.64
N LYS A 47 -4.52 -5.12 -14.49
CA LYS A 47 -3.53 -6.20 -14.48
C LYS A 47 -2.15 -5.71 -14.93
N VAL A 48 -2.09 -4.89 -15.95
CA VAL A 48 -0.84 -4.29 -16.43
C VAL A 48 -0.25 -3.38 -15.34
N ALA A 49 -1.07 -2.54 -14.71
CA ALA A 49 -0.63 -1.66 -13.62
C ALA A 49 -0.04 -2.47 -12.44
N GLN A 50 -0.69 -3.56 -12.07
CA GLN A 50 -0.19 -4.44 -11.02
C GLN A 50 1.16 -5.05 -11.37
N VAL A 51 1.31 -5.65 -12.56
CA VAL A 51 2.56 -6.31 -12.97
C VAL A 51 3.69 -5.29 -13.13
N VAL A 52 3.43 -4.16 -13.78
CA VAL A 52 4.44 -3.09 -13.93
C VAL A 52 4.84 -2.51 -12.57
N GLY A 53 3.87 -2.28 -11.68
CA GLY A 53 4.13 -1.79 -10.33
C GLY A 53 5.03 -2.74 -9.53
N GLN A 54 4.75 -4.04 -9.57
CA GLN A 54 5.58 -5.05 -8.89
C GLN A 54 7.02 -5.12 -9.43
N LEU A 55 7.22 -4.85 -10.72
CA LEU A 55 8.55 -4.84 -11.33
C LEU A 55 9.30 -3.53 -11.12
N ALA A 56 8.59 -2.40 -11.20
CA ALA A 56 9.16 -1.07 -11.13
C ALA A 56 9.43 -0.61 -9.70
N ASP A 57 8.51 -0.91 -8.79
CA ASP A 57 8.57 -0.51 -7.38
C ASP A 57 7.97 -1.59 -6.48
N PRO A 58 8.70 -2.70 -6.27
CA PRO A 58 8.23 -3.81 -5.44
C PRO A 58 8.02 -3.41 -3.97
N VAL A 59 8.70 -2.36 -3.49
CA VAL A 59 8.57 -1.90 -2.11
C VAL A 59 7.24 -1.19 -1.91
N SER A 60 6.88 -0.25 -2.80
CA SER A 60 5.56 0.40 -2.76
C SER A 60 4.42 -0.58 -2.98
N ALA A 61 4.59 -1.58 -3.85
CA ALA A 61 3.59 -2.63 -4.03
C ALA A 61 3.35 -3.42 -2.73
N ARG A 62 4.42 -3.80 -2.02
CA ARG A 62 4.32 -4.47 -0.72
C ARG A 62 3.74 -3.58 0.37
N ALA A 63 4.07 -2.28 0.37
CA ALA A 63 3.46 -1.33 1.30
C ALA A 63 1.94 -1.26 1.12
N ALA A 64 1.46 -1.22 -0.13
CA ALA A 64 0.04 -1.26 -0.45
C ALA A 64 -0.63 -2.56 0.03
N GLU A 65 -0.02 -3.73 -0.18
CA GLU A 65 -0.53 -5.02 0.31
C GLU A 65 -0.68 -5.04 1.84
N VAL A 66 0.32 -4.51 2.57
CA VAL A 66 0.26 -4.41 4.03
C VAL A 66 -0.86 -3.48 4.49
N LEU A 67 -1.03 -2.34 3.82
CA LEU A 67 -2.10 -1.39 4.11
C LEU A 67 -3.49 -1.98 3.83
N ASP A 68 -3.67 -2.67 2.71
CA ASP A 68 -4.94 -3.31 2.37
C ASP A 68 -5.31 -4.40 3.39
N ALA A 69 -4.35 -5.20 3.86
CA ALA A 69 -4.56 -6.15 4.94
C ALA A 69 -4.98 -5.45 6.25
N ALA A 70 -4.43 -4.27 6.56
CA ALA A 70 -4.84 -3.48 7.71
C ALA A 70 -6.29 -2.98 7.58
N ARG A 71 -6.65 -2.48 6.40
CA ARG A 71 -8.03 -2.03 6.11
C ARG A 71 -9.04 -3.17 6.22
N GLU A 72 -8.70 -4.36 5.72
CA GLU A 72 -9.55 -5.55 5.85
C GLU A 72 -9.74 -5.95 7.31
N THR A 73 -8.66 -5.92 8.11
CA THR A 73 -8.73 -6.19 9.55
C THR A 73 -9.63 -5.17 10.26
N ALA A 74 -9.47 -3.88 9.96
CA ALA A 74 -10.31 -2.83 10.51
C ALA A 74 -11.79 -3.02 10.15
N ALA A 75 -12.09 -3.31 8.88
CA ALA A 75 -13.45 -3.55 8.40
C ALA A 75 -14.10 -4.79 9.07
N ARG A 76 -13.35 -5.88 9.21
CA ARG A 76 -13.79 -7.10 9.89
C ARG A 76 -14.17 -6.82 11.35
N VAL A 77 -13.32 -6.11 12.08
CA VAL A 77 -13.59 -5.76 13.48
C VAL A 77 -14.76 -4.78 13.61
N ALA A 78 -14.87 -3.80 12.71
CA ALA A 78 -16.00 -2.85 12.72
C ALA A 78 -17.35 -3.55 12.53
N ALA A 79 -17.42 -4.59 11.69
CA ALA A 79 -18.63 -5.37 11.48
C ALA A 79 -19.10 -6.12 12.75
N LEU A 80 -18.20 -6.51 13.65
CA LEU A 80 -18.53 -7.19 14.90
C LEU A 80 -19.06 -6.25 15.98
N ARG A 81 -18.82 -4.95 15.86
CA ARG A 81 -19.17 -3.96 16.90
C ARG A 81 -20.65 -3.95 17.26
N THR A 82 -21.52 -4.22 16.30
CA THR A 82 -22.99 -4.21 16.47
C THR A 82 -23.57 -5.61 16.70
N SER A 83 -22.88 -6.68 16.27
CA SER A 83 -23.42 -8.04 16.27
C SER A 83 -22.99 -8.88 17.47
N ASP A 84 -21.76 -8.72 17.95
CA ASP A 84 -21.20 -9.52 19.06
C ASP A 84 -20.19 -8.71 19.89
N ARG A 85 -20.63 -8.17 21.03
CA ARG A 85 -19.79 -7.34 21.91
C ARG A 85 -18.60 -8.11 22.50
N LYS A 86 -18.76 -9.38 22.86
CA LYS A 86 -17.66 -10.18 23.44
C LYS A 86 -16.64 -10.55 22.37
N GLY A 87 -17.11 -11.00 21.22
CA GLY A 87 -16.27 -11.27 20.06
C GLY A 87 -15.56 -10.01 19.55
N TYR A 88 -16.23 -8.86 19.56
CA TYR A 88 -15.65 -7.57 19.21
C TYR A 88 -14.41 -7.23 20.06
N LEU A 89 -14.49 -7.31 21.40
CA LEU A 89 -13.37 -6.95 22.27
C LEU A 89 -12.15 -7.87 22.05
N SER A 90 -12.38 -9.17 21.89
CA SER A 90 -11.32 -10.13 21.60
C SER A 90 -10.66 -9.86 20.26
N GLN A 91 -11.45 -9.68 19.22
CA GLN A 91 -10.95 -9.39 17.86
C GLN A 91 -10.30 -8.02 17.75
N ALA A 92 -10.80 -7.03 18.50
CA ALA A 92 -10.18 -5.70 18.54
C ALA A 92 -8.80 -5.73 19.20
N ALA A 93 -8.63 -6.49 20.28
CA ALA A 93 -7.31 -6.67 20.92
C ALA A 93 -6.33 -7.34 19.95
N GLN A 94 -6.75 -8.39 19.25
CA GLN A 94 -5.93 -9.04 18.24
C GLN A 94 -5.58 -8.08 17.09
N ALA A 95 -6.54 -7.31 16.58
CA ALA A 95 -6.32 -6.35 15.50
C ALA A 95 -5.31 -5.24 15.88
N LEU A 96 -5.33 -4.77 17.13
CA LEU A 96 -4.34 -3.80 17.62
C LEU A 96 -2.91 -4.36 17.57
N GLU A 97 -2.71 -5.64 17.89
CA GLU A 97 -1.41 -6.29 17.75
C GLU A 97 -1.06 -6.54 16.27
N GLU A 98 -2.02 -6.89 15.42
CA GLU A 98 -1.81 -7.01 13.97
C GLU A 98 -1.36 -5.69 13.35
N PHE A 99 -1.95 -4.56 13.72
CA PHE A 99 -1.54 -3.22 13.23
C PHE A 99 -0.11 -2.89 13.64
N LYS A 100 0.30 -3.16 14.87
CA LYS A 100 1.70 -2.99 15.31
C LYS A 100 2.65 -3.86 14.50
N ALA A 101 2.30 -5.12 14.27
CA ALA A 101 3.12 -6.02 13.45
C ALA A 101 3.25 -5.55 12.00
N GLN A 102 2.18 -4.98 11.43
CA GLN A 102 2.19 -4.39 10.10
C GLN A 102 3.08 -3.15 10.02
N GLN A 103 3.05 -2.27 11.04
CA GLN A 103 3.96 -1.12 11.11
C GLN A 103 5.44 -1.54 11.20
N VAL A 104 5.75 -2.61 11.94
CA VAL A 104 7.11 -3.18 11.97
C VAL A 104 7.53 -3.64 10.58
N LYS A 105 6.67 -4.37 9.85
CA LYS A 105 6.94 -4.80 8.47
C LYS A 105 7.21 -3.61 7.53
N LEU A 106 6.47 -2.51 7.65
CA LEU A 106 6.71 -1.31 6.84
C LEU A 106 8.08 -0.68 7.15
N LYS A 107 8.50 -0.64 8.41
CA LYS A 107 9.83 -0.16 8.81
C LYS A 107 10.95 -1.02 8.26
N ASP A 108 10.78 -2.34 8.26
CA ASP A 108 11.76 -3.28 7.70
C ASP A 108 11.91 -3.07 6.18
N LEU A 109 10.80 -2.81 5.47
CA LEU A 109 10.80 -2.50 4.03
C LEU A 109 11.47 -1.15 3.71
N ALA A 110 11.53 -0.22 4.65
CA ALA A 110 12.14 1.09 4.43
C ALA A 110 13.67 1.04 4.30
N SER A 111 14.30 -0.05 4.76
CA SER A 111 15.73 -0.27 4.63
C SER A 111 16.11 -0.47 3.15
N GLY A 112 16.82 0.48 2.58
CA GLY A 112 17.22 0.45 1.17
C GLY A 112 16.18 0.96 0.16
N ALA A 113 15.02 1.44 0.62
CA ALA A 113 13.97 1.99 -0.25
C ALA A 113 14.38 3.34 -0.86
N GLY A 114 14.02 3.55 -2.13
CA GLY A 114 14.16 4.84 -2.82
C GLY A 114 13.21 5.91 -2.28
N PRO A 115 13.36 7.17 -2.70
CA PRO A 115 12.56 8.30 -2.17
C PRO A 115 11.05 8.10 -2.32
N ARG A 116 10.60 7.61 -3.47
CA ARG A 116 9.18 7.34 -3.76
C ARG A 116 8.63 6.22 -2.89
N ALA A 117 9.37 5.12 -2.76
CA ALA A 117 8.97 4.01 -1.92
C ALA A 117 8.92 4.42 -0.44
N LYS A 118 9.85 5.27 0.03
CA LYS A 118 9.81 5.84 1.40
C LYS A 118 8.57 6.66 1.64
N GLN A 119 8.12 7.44 0.66
CA GLN A 119 6.88 8.19 0.76
C GLN A 119 5.68 7.23 0.88
N ALA A 120 5.56 6.25 -0.02
CA ALA A 120 4.49 5.26 0.02
C ALA A 120 4.45 4.47 1.36
N LEU A 121 5.63 4.12 1.90
CA LEU A 121 5.75 3.49 3.21
C LEU A 121 5.30 4.41 4.34
N GLY A 122 5.66 5.69 4.28
CA GLY A 122 5.25 6.71 5.25
C GLY A 122 3.73 6.93 5.26
N ASP A 123 3.13 7.05 4.08
CA ASP A 123 1.68 7.20 3.93
C ASP A 123 0.93 5.96 4.48
N ALA A 124 1.43 4.75 4.19
CA ALA A 124 0.85 3.51 4.70
C ALA A 124 0.99 3.40 6.24
N ASP A 125 2.16 3.74 6.80
CA ASP A 125 2.38 3.72 8.26
C ASP A 125 1.46 4.70 8.97
N GLN A 126 1.29 5.91 8.41
CA GLN A 126 0.38 6.93 8.96
C GLN A 126 -1.08 6.45 8.95
N GLU A 127 -1.54 5.84 7.87
CA GLU A 127 -2.92 5.33 7.79
C GLU A 127 -3.14 4.17 8.75
N ILE A 128 -2.18 3.22 8.89
CA ILE A 128 -2.27 2.14 9.87
C ILE A 128 -2.26 2.70 11.30
N ALA A 129 -1.46 3.73 11.59
CA ALA A 129 -1.46 4.40 12.89
C ALA A 129 -2.83 5.04 13.19
N GLN A 130 -3.48 5.62 12.19
CA GLN A 130 -4.84 6.16 12.30
C GLN A 130 -5.86 5.06 12.63
N LEU A 131 -5.84 3.95 11.89
CA LEU A 131 -6.72 2.80 12.13
C LEU A 131 -6.52 2.22 13.54
N HIS A 132 -5.26 2.09 13.97
CA HIS A 132 -4.92 1.67 15.33
C HIS A 132 -5.49 2.62 16.39
N TYR A 133 -5.31 3.93 16.22
CA TYR A 133 -5.82 4.94 17.14
C TYR A 133 -7.35 4.92 17.24
N GLU A 134 -8.04 4.88 16.10
CA GLU A 134 -9.50 4.84 16.05
C GLU A 134 -10.06 3.59 16.74
N LEU A 135 -9.46 2.43 16.49
CA LEU A 135 -9.86 1.19 17.13
C LEU A 135 -9.60 1.22 18.64
N ALA A 136 -8.42 1.66 19.08
CA ALA A 136 -8.07 1.78 20.49
C ALA A 136 -9.04 2.72 21.23
N ARG A 137 -9.39 3.87 20.62
CA ARG A 137 -10.38 4.81 21.13
C ARG A 137 -11.78 4.19 21.24
N ALA A 138 -12.19 3.44 20.21
CA ALA A 138 -13.49 2.76 20.22
C ALA A 138 -13.60 1.70 21.31
N VAL A 139 -12.53 0.93 21.54
CA VAL A 139 -12.42 -0.07 22.62
C VAL A 139 -12.49 0.61 23.99
N SER A 140 -11.72 1.67 24.21
CA SER A 140 -11.70 2.42 25.47
C SER A 140 -13.07 3.02 25.80
N ALA A 141 -13.77 3.58 24.82
CA ALA A 141 -15.13 4.09 24.97
C ALA A 141 -16.12 2.97 25.28
N GLY A 142 -15.98 1.80 24.64
CA GLY A 142 -16.82 0.63 24.88
C GLY A 142 -16.64 -0.01 26.26
N LEU A 143 -15.45 0.15 26.87
CA LEU A 143 -15.13 -0.32 28.22
C LEU A 143 -15.49 0.70 29.33
N GLY A 144 -15.99 1.87 28.98
CA GLY A 144 -16.32 2.94 29.94
C GLY A 144 -15.09 3.64 30.53
N LEU A 145 -13.88 3.41 29.96
CA LEU A 145 -12.63 3.99 30.46
C LEU A 145 -12.39 5.43 29.96
N GLY A 146 -13.28 5.97 29.14
CA GLY A 146 -13.19 7.31 28.53
C GLY A 146 -13.79 8.43 29.38
N GLY A 147 -14.10 8.23 30.64
CA GLY A 147 -14.89 9.14 31.47
C GLY A 147 -14.25 9.54 32.80
N ALA A 148 -12.92 9.70 32.86
CA ALA A 148 -12.30 10.39 33.99
C ALA A 148 -11.65 11.66 33.46
N ARG A 149 -12.34 12.82 33.69
CA ARG A 149 -11.72 14.13 33.67
C ARG A 149 -10.92 14.33 34.94
#